data_35972881337c005393280f43c4ca1fb7
#
_entry.id   35972881337c005393280f43c4ca1fb7
#
_cell.length_a   1.000
_cell.length_b   1.000
_cell.length_c   1.000
_cell.angle_alpha   90.00
_cell.angle_beta   90.00
_cell.angle_gamma   90.00
#
_symmetry.space_group_name_H-M   'P 1'
#
loop_
_entity.id
_entity.type
_entity.pdbx_description
1 polymer ?
#
loop_
_entity_poly.entity_id
_entity_poly.type
_entity_poly.pdbx_seq_one_letter_code
_entity_poly.pdbx_strand_id
1 'polypeptide(L)'
;MSRAFVTVVTIVAVALFVTAGNWQRDRMHAKEAERAALDAATSQAPVALPRTADWHAWRYRRVTLSGEWRGGAQVLIDNKVQGGRAGFHVVTPLALGDGSAVLVDRDWIAASTGAARVPDVAAPSGRATVVGRIAVPSARYVELGGGASAGNVWQNLDPSRIASASGLPLLPVVIEQDAADAPGDGLVRAWPAPDTGVDTHRVYMMQWYAFAALAAALWIGFAVRRVLREHGRR
;
A
#
# COMPACT_ATOMS: atom_id res chain seq x y z
N MET A 1 -4.01 -33.07 -38.63
CA MET A 1 -4.72 -32.97 -37.34
C MET A 1 -6.20 -33.20 -37.58
N SER A 2 -6.86 -34.05 -36.78
CA SER A 2 -8.29 -34.30 -36.90
C SER A 2 -9.12 -33.08 -36.53
N ARG A 3 -10.31 -32.91 -37.15
CA ARG A 3 -11.24 -31.79 -36.82
C ARG A 3 -11.61 -31.76 -35.35
N ALA A 4 -11.90 -32.95 -34.80
CA ALA A 4 -12.27 -33.09 -33.41
C ALA A 4 -11.14 -32.59 -32.48
N PHE A 5 -9.89 -32.86 -32.79
CA PHE A 5 -8.73 -32.43 -32.01
C PHE A 5 -8.63 -30.89 -31.98
N VAL A 6 -8.71 -30.22 -33.15
CA VAL A 6 -8.66 -28.73 -33.21
C VAL A 6 -9.81 -28.11 -32.45
N THR A 7 -11.04 -28.64 -32.59
CA THR A 7 -12.21 -28.14 -31.88
C THR A 7 -12.04 -28.29 -30.35
N VAL A 8 -11.62 -29.47 -29.89
CA VAL A 8 -11.40 -29.70 -28.47
C VAL A 8 -10.34 -28.76 -27.90
N VAL A 9 -9.20 -28.62 -28.60
CA VAL A 9 -8.12 -27.69 -28.17
C VAL A 9 -8.63 -26.26 -28.10
N THR A 10 -9.43 -25.81 -29.08
CA THR A 10 -10.00 -24.46 -29.07
C THR A 10 -10.96 -24.27 -27.90
N ILE A 11 -11.85 -25.22 -27.64
CA ILE A 11 -12.78 -25.15 -26.50
C ILE A 11 -12.01 -25.06 -25.18
N VAL A 12 -10.99 -25.89 -25.00
CA VAL A 12 -10.15 -25.86 -23.80
C VAL A 12 -9.43 -24.53 -23.67
N ALA A 13 -8.83 -24.02 -24.75
CA ALA A 13 -8.14 -22.74 -24.74
C ALA A 13 -9.10 -21.58 -24.39
N VAL A 14 -10.28 -21.53 -24.98
CA VAL A 14 -11.31 -20.51 -24.66
C VAL A 14 -11.73 -20.62 -23.21
N ALA A 15 -11.98 -21.82 -22.69
CA ALA A 15 -12.35 -22.04 -21.29
C ALA A 15 -11.26 -21.55 -20.33
N LEU A 16 -9.99 -21.84 -20.62
CA LEU A 16 -8.84 -21.38 -19.83
C LEU A 16 -8.72 -19.85 -19.84
N PHE A 17 -8.82 -19.23 -21.00
CA PHE A 17 -8.74 -17.77 -21.12
C PHE A 17 -9.89 -17.05 -20.41
N VAL A 18 -11.13 -17.57 -20.53
CA VAL A 18 -12.29 -17.04 -19.82
C VAL A 18 -12.11 -17.19 -18.30
N THR A 19 -11.63 -18.34 -17.84
CA THR A 19 -11.38 -18.56 -16.41
C THR A 19 -10.30 -17.60 -15.87
N ALA A 20 -9.21 -17.40 -16.61
CA ALA A 20 -8.17 -16.44 -16.25
C ALA A 20 -8.70 -15.00 -16.25
N GLY A 21 -9.54 -14.62 -17.23
CA GLY A 21 -10.22 -13.34 -17.30
C GLY A 21 -11.13 -13.10 -16.10
N ASN A 22 -11.94 -14.09 -15.73
CA ASN A 22 -12.82 -14.02 -14.57
C ASN A 22 -12.01 -13.86 -13.27
N TRP A 23 -10.91 -14.61 -13.11
CA TRP A 23 -10.03 -14.48 -11.94
C TRP A 23 -9.46 -13.06 -11.82
N GLN A 24 -9.00 -12.47 -12.93
CA GLN A 24 -8.50 -11.08 -12.94
C GLN A 24 -9.62 -10.08 -12.61
N ARG A 25 -10.84 -10.29 -13.13
CA ARG A 25 -12.01 -9.46 -12.83
C ARG A 25 -12.34 -9.49 -11.34
N ASP A 26 -12.34 -10.68 -10.73
CA ASP A 26 -12.69 -10.83 -9.32
C ASP A 26 -11.62 -10.17 -8.42
N ARG A 27 -10.34 -10.25 -8.83
CA ARG A 27 -9.23 -9.52 -8.17
C ARG A 27 -9.39 -8.01 -8.31
N MET A 28 -9.75 -7.52 -9.49
CA MET A 28 -10.01 -6.10 -9.72
C MET A 28 -11.12 -5.57 -8.81
N HIS A 29 -12.25 -6.27 -8.75
CA HIS A 29 -13.37 -5.86 -7.87
C HIS A 29 -13.00 -5.89 -6.39
N ALA A 30 -12.23 -6.87 -5.93
CA ALA A 30 -11.73 -6.90 -4.56
C ALA A 30 -10.86 -5.66 -4.24
N LYS A 31 -10.01 -5.25 -5.19
CA LYS A 31 -9.17 -4.07 -5.05
C LYS A 31 -9.93 -2.74 -5.14
N GLU A 32 -10.96 -2.68 -5.96
CA GLU A 32 -11.90 -1.54 -6.02
C GLU A 32 -12.66 -1.38 -4.69
N ALA A 33 -13.12 -2.48 -4.11
CA ALA A 33 -13.78 -2.47 -2.80
C ALA A 33 -12.84 -2.02 -1.67
N GLU A 34 -11.58 -2.48 -1.67
CA GLU A 34 -10.54 -2.04 -0.73
C GLU A 34 -10.30 -0.52 -0.85
N ARG A 35 -10.21 0.00 -2.08
CA ARG A 35 -10.05 1.43 -2.34
C ARG A 35 -11.26 2.24 -1.86
N ALA A 36 -12.46 1.79 -2.16
CA ALA A 36 -13.68 2.46 -1.72
C ALA A 36 -13.80 2.50 -0.17
N ALA A 37 -13.40 1.41 0.51
CA ALA A 37 -13.36 1.36 1.97
C ALA A 37 -12.33 2.35 2.54
N LEU A 38 -11.16 2.48 1.90
CA LEU A 38 -10.13 3.45 2.25
C LEU A 38 -10.65 4.89 2.09
N ASP A 39 -11.24 5.20 0.93
CA ASP A 39 -11.77 6.54 0.64
C ASP A 39 -12.89 6.91 1.63
N ALA A 40 -13.76 5.94 1.97
CA ALA A 40 -14.80 6.13 2.97
C ALA A 40 -14.22 6.36 4.38
N ALA A 41 -13.18 5.62 4.76
CA ALA A 41 -12.55 5.76 6.09
C ALA A 41 -11.81 7.09 6.23
N THR A 42 -11.13 7.56 5.18
CA THR A 42 -10.38 8.81 5.17
C THR A 42 -11.26 10.05 5.07
N SER A 43 -12.45 9.95 4.48
CA SER A 43 -13.39 11.08 4.35
C SER A 43 -14.18 11.38 5.64
N GLN A 44 -14.23 10.44 6.58
CA GLN A 44 -14.95 10.64 7.84
C GLN A 44 -14.23 11.62 8.77
N ALA A 45 -15.02 12.33 9.61
CA ALA A 45 -14.46 13.20 10.63
C ALA A 45 -13.54 12.43 11.59
N PRO A 46 -12.44 13.04 12.06
CA PRO A 46 -11.57 12.41 13.04
C PRO A 46 -12.32 12.05 14.32
N VAL A 47 -12.05 10.89 14.88
CA VAL A 47 -12.56 10.47 16.19
C VAL A 47 -11.39 10.33 17.18
N ALA A 48 -11.67 10.33 18.48
CA ALA A 48 -10.61 10.10 19.47
C ALA A 48 -9.95 8.74 19.25
N LEU A 49 -8.63 8.67 19.37
CA LEU A 49 -7.88 7.41 19.29
C LEU A 49 -8.34 6.46 20.42
N PRO A 50 -8.85 5.26 20.11
CA PRO A 50 -9.23 4.31 21.16
C PRO A 50 -7.99 3.73 21.85
N ARG A 51 -8.14 3.30 23.09
CA ARG A 51 -7.05 2.68 23.86
C ARG A 51 -6.75 1.26 23.36
N THR A 52 -7.79 0.55 22.99
CA THR A 52 -7.71 -0.80 22.42
C THR A 52 -8.72 -0.92 21.30
N ALA A 53 -8.34 -1.59 20.23
CA ALA A 53 -9.20 -1.82 19.08
C ALA A 53 -8.74 -3.04 18.30
N ASP A 54 -9.60 -3.56 17.42
CA ASP A 54 -9.15 -4.31 16.26
C ASP A 54 -8.51 -3.33 15.29
N TRP A 55 -7.19 -3.20 15.38
CA TRP A 55 -6.44 -2.22 14.60
C TRP A 55 -6.52 -2.45 13.10
N HIS A 56 -6.75 -3.68 12.65
CA HIS A 56 -6.96 -3.95 11.23
C HIS A 56 -8.28 -3.37 10.73
N ALA A 57 -9.35 -3.45 11.54
CA ALA A 57 -10.64 -2.83 11.23
C ALA A 57 -10.59 -1.29 11.31
N TRP A 58 -9.66 -0.76 12.10
CA TRP A 58 -9.45 0.69 12.25
C TRP A 58 -8.44 1.27 11.24
N ARG A 59 -7.87 0.46 10.39
CA ARG A 59 -6.92 0.91 9.37
C ARG A 59 -7.53 2.02 8.52
N TYR A 60 -6.73 3.06 8.27
CA TYR A 60 -7.10 4.27 7.54
C TYR A 60 -8.13 5.18 8.23
N ARG A 61 -8.70 4.81 9.35
CA ARG A 61 -9.61 5.67 10.10
C ARG A 61 -8.87 6.90 10.59
N ARG A 62 -9.47 8.08 10.37
CA ARG A 62 -8.94 9.34 10.89
C ARG A 62 -9.18 9.45 12.37
N VAL A 63 -8.16 9.85 13.11
CA VAL A 63 -8.19 10.01 14.57
C VAL A 63 -7.56 11.32 14.99
N THR A 64 -8.02 11.80 16.15
CA THR A 64 -7.37 12.87 16.89
C THR A 64 -6.85 12.35 18.22
N LEU A 65 -5.68 12.79 18.62
CA LEU A 65 -5.02 12.38 19.85
C LEU A 65 -4.19 13.54 20.41
N SER A 66 -4.14 13.62 21.73
CA SER A 66 -3.33 14.63 22.44
C SER A 66 -2.32 13.96 23.35
N GLY A 67 -1.10 14.49 23.35
CA GLY A 67 -0.02 13.91 24.14
C GLY A 67 1.18 14.82 24.21
N GLU A 68 2.28 14.28 24.72
CA GLU A 68 3.55 14.96 24.84
C GLU A 68 4.59 14.28 23.94
N TRP A 69 5.27 15.05 23.11
CA TRP A 69 6.31 14.55 22.22
C TRP A 69 7.48 13.95 22.98
N ARG A 70 7.92 12.78 22.57
CA ARG A 70 9.14 12.12 23.05
C ARG A 70 10.24 12.24 21.99
N GLY A 71 10.66 13.49 21.73
CA GLY A 71 11.62 13.82 20.69
C GLY A 71 12.95 13.07 20.77
N GLY A 72 13.43 12.73 21.99
CA GLY A 72 14.63 11.94 22.17
C GLY A 72 14.55 10.50 21.62
N ALA A 73 13.35 10.01 21.33
CA ALA A 73 13.11 8.72 20.71
C ALA A 73 12.65 8.84 19.22
N GLN A 74 12.90 9.99 18.59
CA GLN A 74 12.64 10.18 17.15
C GLN A 74 13.53 9.26 16.32
N VAL A 75 12.93 8.59 15.32
CA VAL A 75 13.62 7.74 14.36
C VAL A 75 13.37 8.19 12.94
N LEU A 76 14.33 7.92 12.06
CA LEU A 76 14.27 8.14 10.64
C LEU A 76 14.18 6.79 9.92
N ILE A 77 13.11 6.56 9.17
CA ILE A 77 12.94 5.32 8.40
C ILE A 77 13.48 5.54 6.99
N ASP A 78 14.55 4.82 6.66
CA ASP A 78 15.26 4.93 5.39
C ASP A 78 14.49 4.29 4.22
N ASN A 79 15.05 4.45 3.02
CA ASN A 79 14.55 3.90 1.76
C ASN A 79 13.12 4.34 1.39
N LYS A 80 12.76 5.55 1.75
CA LYS A 80 11.49 6.18 1.35
C LYS A 80 11.71 7.03 0.12
N VAL A 81 10.93 6.76 -0.94
CA VAL A 81 11.03 7.50 -2.20
C VAL A 81 9.74 8.30 -2.40
N GLN A 82 9.87 9.61 -2.62
CA GLN A 82 8.77 10.50 -2.94
C GLN A 82 9.15 11.43 -4.09
N GLY A 83 8.29 11.52 -5.10
CA GLY A 83 8.58 12.32 -6.30
C GLY A 83 9.88 11.92 -7.01
N GLY A 84 10.27 10.64 -6.99
CA GLY A 84 11.51 10.14 -7.57
C GLY A 84 12.79 10.46 -6.77
N ARG A 85 12.67 11.05 -5.58
CA ARG A 85 13.79 11.41 -4.70
C ARG A 85 13.84 10.47 -3.51
N ALA A 86 15.03 9.96 -3.18
CA ALA A 86 15.27 9.18 -1.97
C ALA A 86 15.22 10.08 -0.72
N GLY A 87 14.72 9.53 0.37
CA GLY A 87 14.56 10.25 1.64
C GLY A 87 14.21 9.33 2.78
N PHE A 88 13.67 9.91 3.82
CA PHE A 88 13.33 9.26 5.08
C PHE A 88 11.93 9.64 5.51
N HIS A 89 11.20 8.73 6.18
CA HIS A 89 10.07 9.11 7.00
C HIS A 89 10.56 9.46 8.41
N VAL A 90 10.01 10.53 8.97
CA VAL A 90 10.33 11.02 10.31
C VAL A 90 9.27 10.56 11.27
N VAL A 91 9.63 9.66 12.17
CA VAL A 91 8.69 9.05 13.11
C VAL A 91 9.06 9.45 14.53
N THR A 92 8.11 10.10 15.22
CA THR A 92 8.32 10.59 16.59
C THR A 92 7.24 10.03 17.51
N PRO A 93 7.59 9.42 18.65
CA PRO A 93 6.61 8.96 19.61
C PRO A 93 5.88 10.12 20.30
N LEU A 94 4.57 9.94 20.50
CA LEU A 94 3.71 10.81 21.30
C LEU A 94 3.22 10.04 22.52
N ALA A 95 3.60 10.47 23.72
CA ALA A 95 3.14 9.87 24.98
C ALA A 95 1.73 10.37 25.29
N LEU A 96 0.79 9.44 25.49
CA LEU A 96 -0.61 9.73 25.76
C LEU A 96 -0.87 9.91 27.27
N GLY A 97 -1.97 10.55 27.61
CA GLY A 97 -2.30 10.85 29.02
C GLY A 97 -2.62 9.64 29.89
N ASP A 98 -2.76 8.45 29.29
CA ASP A 98 -3.03 7.17 29.96
C ASP A 98 -1.78 6.33 30.26
N GLY A 99 -0.61 6.88 29.98
CA GLY A 99 0.68 6.20 30.16
C GLY A 99 1.16 5.40 28.97
N SER A 100 0.32 5.17 27.95
CA SER A 100 0.74 4.58 26.67
C SER A 100 1.41 5.62 25.77
N ALA A 101 2.00 5.17 24.67
CA ALA A 101 2.51 6.04 23.62
C ALA A 101 2.14 5.49 22.24
N VAL A 102 2.16 6.34 21.23
CA VAL A 102 1.94 5.93 19.85
C VAL A 102 2.99 6.57 18.94
N LEU A 103 3.39 5.86 17.91
CA LEU A 103 4.26 6.41 16.88
C LEU A 103 3.46 7.34 15.96
N VAL A 104 3.96 8.54 15.75
CA VAL A 104 3.44 9.48 14.76
C VAL A 104 4.45 9.56 13.62
N ASP A 105 4.05 9.07 12.46
CA ASP A 105 4.80 9.30 11.22
C ASP A 105 4.45 10.68 10.71
N ARG A 106 5.44 11.57 10.77
CA ARG A 106 5.33 12.97 10.35
C ARG A 106 5.60 13.16 8.87
N ASP A 107 5.77 12.03 8.15
CA ASP A 107 6.02 11.86 6.73
C ASP A 107 7.47 12.21 6.31
N TRP A 108 7.65 12.59 5.08
CA TRP A 108 8.87 12.44 4.33
C TRP A 108 9.74 13.70 4.35
N ILE A 109 11.05 13.46 4.40
CA ILE A 109 12.09 14.45 4.14
C ILE A 109 13.11 13.90 3.15
N ALA A 110 13.59 14.75 2.24
CA ALA A 110 14.64 14.36 1.31
C ALA A 110 15.94 13.99 2.03
N ALA A 111 16.64 12.98 1.52
CA ALA A 111 18.02 12.75 1.91
C ALA A 111 18.87 14.00 1.61
N SER A 112 19.80 14.33 2.52
CA SER A 112 20.74 15.43 2.32
C SER A 112 21.67 15.16 1.14
N THR A 113 22.04 16.22 0.44
CA THR A 113 23.05 16.18 -0.60
C THR A 113 24.44 16.35 0.03
N GLY A 114 25.34 15.40 -0.22
CA GLY A 114 26.71 15.45 0.33
C GLY A 114 27.11 14.21 1.12
N ALA A 115 28.16 14.31 1.93
CA ALA A 115 28.73 13.18 2.69
C ALA A 115 27.78 12.65 3.76
N ALA A 116 26.98 13.51 4.39
CA ALA A 116 25.98 13.14 5.36
C ALA A 116 24.62 12.96 4.67
N ARG A 117 24.29 11.70 4.32
CA ARG A 117 22.99 11.38 3.67
C ARG A 117 21.79 11.63 4.58
N VAL A 118 21.99 11.48 5.90
CA VAL A 118 20.92 11.62 6.91
C VAL A 118 20.65 13.09 7.17
N PRO A 119 19.40 13.58 6.98
CA PRO A 119 19.06 14.96 7.27
C PRO A 119 19.03 15.22 8.78
N ASP A 120 19.40 16.42 9.17
CA ASP A 120 19.16 16.91 10.55
C ASP A 120 17.70 17.40 10.63
N VAL A 121 16.90 16.71 11.44
CA VAL A 121 15.47 17.01 11.61
C VAL A 121 15.19 17.30 13.07
N ALA A 122 14.81 18.52 13.36
CA ALA A 122 14.42 18.93 14.70
C ALA A 122 13.25 18.07 15.22
N ALA A 123 13.48 17.46 16.37
CA ALA A 123 12.42 16.73 17.05
C ALA A 123 11.45 17.71 17.72
N PRO A 124 10.13 17.50 17.61
CA PRO A 124 9.15 18.32 18.30
C PRO A 124 9.22 18.09 19.81
N SER A 125 8.79 19.07 20.58
CA SER A 125 8.75 19.02 22.03
C SER A 125 7.44 19.56 22.58
N GLY A 126 7.16 19.25 23.85
CA GLY A 126 5.98 19.71 24.56
C GLY A 126 4.71 18.97 24.19
N ARG A 127 3.58 19.52 24.64
CA ARG A 127 2.25 18.94 24.40
C ARG A 127 1.72 19.36 23.04
N ALA A 128 1.10 18.42 22.34
CA ALA A 128 0.45 18.66 21.06
C ALA A 128 -0.85 17.86 20.93
N THR A 129 -1.72 18.35 20.05
CA THR A 129 -2.82 17.57 19.50
C THR A 129 -2.47 17.23 18.06
N VAL A 130 -2.61 16.00 17.67
CA VAL A 130 -2.29 15.49 16.35
C VAL A 130 -3.55 14.92 15.72
N VAL A 131 -3.80 15.27 14.48
CA VAL A 131 -4.79 14.63 13.60
C VAL A 131 -4.05 13.81 12.55
N GLY A 132 -4.53 12.61 12.30
CA GLY A 132 -3.93 11.74 11.31
C GLY A 132 -4.76 10.49 11.08
N ARG A 133 -4.26 9.58 10.27
CA ARG A 133 -4.93 8.29 10.00
C ARG A 133 -4.15 7.13 10.60
N ILE A 134 -4.87 6.09 11.01
CA ILE A 134 -4.25 4.88 11.54
C ILE A 134 -3.62 4.07 10.42
N ALA A 135 -2.34 3.79 10.54
CA ALA A 135 -1.62 2.81 9.75
C ALA A 135 -1.25 1.61 10.62
N VAL A 136 -1.43 0.41 10.08
CA VAL A 136 -1.01 -0.84 10.71
C VAL A 136 0.22 -1.34 9.97
N PRO A 137 1.41 -1.26 10.56
CA PRO A 137 2.63 -1.71 9.91
C PRO A 137 2.59 -3.21 9.61
N SER A 138 3.23 -3.61 8.52
CA SER A 138 3.37 -5.03 8.20
C SER A 138 4.32 -5.70 9.18
N ALA A 139 3.92 -6.83 9.74
CA ALA A 139 4.79 -7.68 10.56
C ALA A 139 5.84 -8.44 9.73
N ARG A 140 5.71 -8.42 8.39
CA ARG A 140 6.64 -9.09 7.48
C ARG A 140 7.39 -8.07 6.65
N TYR A 141 8.68 -7.98 6.86
CA TYR A 141 9.59 -7.15 6.06
C TYR A 141 10.92 -7.88 5.85
N VAL A 142 11.62 -7.51 4.79
CA VAL A 142 12.95 -8.02 4.48
C VAL A 142 13.98 -6.99 4.97
N GLU A 143 14.92 -7.43 5.81
CA GLU A 143 16.07 -6.63 6.18
C GLU A 143 17.22 -6.88 5.20
N LEU A 144 17.71 -5.82 4.59
CA LEU A 144 18.86 -5.86 3.71
C LEU A 144 20.12 -5.55 4.52
N GLY A 145 20.99 -6.56 4.72
CA GLY A 145 22.21 -6.41 5.49
C GLY A 145 22.00 -6.60 7.01
N GLY A 146 23.04 -6.94 7.75
CA GLY A 146 22.99 -7.33 9.16
C GLY A 146 22.79 -6.20 10.17
N GLY A 147 22.27 -5.04 9.78
CA GLY A 147 22.11 -3.89 10.68
C GLY A 147 20.71 -3.29 10.63
N ALA A 148 19.95 -3.50 11.67
CA ALA A 148 18.59 -2.99 11.78
C ALA A 148 18.52 -1.47 11.96
N SER A 149 19.54 -0.85 12.55
CA SER A 149 19.60 0.59 12.80
C SER A 149 21.05 1.07 12.91
N ALA A 150 21.31 2.29 12.45
CA ALA A 150 22.52 3.03 12.71
C ALA A 150 22.12 4.31 13.48
N GLY A 151 22.28 4.29 14.79
CA GLY A 151 21.79 5.38 15.65
C GLY A 151 20.25 5.47 15.61
N ASN A 152 19.73 6.62 15.17
CA ASN A 152 18.28 6.83 15.01
C ASN A 152 17.74 6.52 13.60
N VAL A 153 18.56 5.94 12.69
CA VAL A 153 18.15 5.54 11.35
C VAL A 153 17.77 4.06 11.32
N TRP A 154 16.59 3.74 10.84
CA TRP A 154 16.03 2.40 10.82
C TRP A 154 15.58 2.03 9.40
N GLN A 155 15.70 0.76 9.01
CA GLN A 155 15.26 0.30 7.69
C GLN A 155 13.75 0.08 7.63
N ASN A 156 13.15 -0.33 8.74
CA ASN A 156 11.74 -0.70 8.80
C ASN A 156 11.05 -0.03 9.99
N LEU A 157 9.79 0.34 9.79
CA LEU A 157 8.93 0.88 10.84
C LEU A 157 8.29 -0.28 11.61
N ASP A 158 8.91 -0.65 12.72
CA ASP A 158 8.46 -1.72 13.61
C ASP A 158 8.20 -1.16 15.01
N PRO A 159 6.92 -0.96 15.40
CA PRO A 159 6.58 -0.42 16.72
C PRO A 159 7.14 -1.25 17.88
N SER A 160 7.20 -2.57 17.76
CA SER A 160 7.65 -3.45 18.84
C SER A 160 9.15 -3.29 19.11
N ARG A 161 9.94 -3.16 18.07
CA ARG A 161 11.40 -2.92 18.16
C ARG A 161 11.70 -1.51 18.67
N ILE A 162 10.95 -0.51 18.19
CA ILE A 162 11.08 0.87 18.67
C ILE A 162 10.68 0.96 20.14
N ALA A 163 9.61 0.26 20.56
CA ALA A 163 9.23 0.15 21.96
C ALA A 163 10.37 -0.40 22.83
N SER A 164 10.98 -1.50 22.39
CA SER A 164 12.11 -2.13 23.11
C SER A 164 13.33 -1.21 23.20
N ALA A 165 13.64 -0.46 22.15
CA ALA A 165 14.78 0.45 22.11
C ALA A 165 14.56 1.73 22.91
N SER A 166 13.32 2.25 22.95
CA SER A 166 12.97 3.51 23.63
C SER A 166 12.48 3.32 25.06
N GLY A 167 12.09 2.10 25.45
CA GLY A 167 11.43 1.82 26.72
C GLY A 167 10.00 2.37 26.83
N LEU A 168 9.39 2.81 25.71
CA LEU A 168 8.04 3.35 25.70
C LEU A 168 7.00 2.27 25.48
N PRO A 169 5.86 2.29 26.19
CA PRO A 169 4.73 1.35 25.99
C PRO A 169 3.95 1.73 24.73
N LEU A 170 4.49 1.41 23.57
CA LEU A 170 3.92 1.79 22.28
C LEU A 170 2.70 0.93 21.90
N LEU A 171 1.66 1.59 21.40
CA LEU A 171 0.56 0.92 20.71
C LEU A 171 1.08 0.30 19.39
N PRO A 172 0.51 -0.85 18.94
CA PRO A 172 0.98 -1.56 17.74
C PRO A 172 0.48 -0.92 16.43
N VAL A 173 0.34 0.38 16.43
CA VAL A 173 -0.11 1.19 15.28
C VAL A 173 0.75 2.43 15.13
N VAL A 174 0.62 3.04 13.97
CA VAL A 174 1.27 4.31 13.63
C VAL A 174 0.21 5.28 13.18
N ILE A 175 0.36 6.54 13.55
CA ILE A 175 -0.49 7.62 13.08
C ILE A 175 0.24 8.38 11.99
N GLU A 176 -0.26 8.31 10.77
CA GLU A 176 0.21 9.14 9.66
C GLU A 176 -0.40 10.54 9.80
N GLN A 177 0.41 11.52 10.14
CA GLN A 177 -0.04 12.89 10.46
C GLN A 177 -0.63 13.60 9.25
N ASP A 178 -1.79 14.23 9.41
CA ASP A 178 -2.42 15.02 8.34
C ASP A 178 -1.62 16.30 8.03
N ALA A 179 -1.58 16.68 6.76
CA ALA A 179 -0.89 17.89 6.31
C ALA A 179 -1.49 19.19 6.90
N ALA A 180 -2.80 19.21 7.10
CA ALA A 180 -3.51 20.39 7.62
C ALA A 180 -3.17 20.72 9.09
N ASP A 181 -2.62 19.74 9.83
CA ASP A 181 -2.29 19.85 11.25
C ASP A 181 -0.77 20.05 11.48
N ALA A 182 -0.03 20.33 10.42
CA ALA A 182 1.42 20.35 10.45
C ALA A 182 1.96 21.77 10.63
N PRO A 183 2.89 21.97 11.59
CA PRO A 183 3.74 23.14 11.59
C PRO A 183 4.61 23.16 10.32
N GLY A 184 5.06 24.32 9.89
CA GLY A 184 5.99 24.48 8.76
C GLY A 184 7.38 23.93 9.06
N ASP A 185 7.48 22.64 9.36
CA ASP A 185 8.70 21.94 9.79
C ASP A 185 9.54 21.37 8.63
N GLY A 186 9.18 21.70 7.39
CA GLY A 186 9.90 21.26 6.19
C GLY A 186 9.60 19.82 5.75
N LEU A 187 8.74 19.10 6.46
CA LEU A 187 8.33 17.75 6.07
C LEU A 187 7.22 17.82 5.02
N VAL A 188 7.27 16.90 4.08
CA VAL A 188 6.25 16.78 3.01
C VAL A 188 5.21 15.78 3.46
N ARG A 189 4.01 16.24 3.75
CA ARG A 189 2.89 15.39 4.16
C ARG A 189 1.98 15.09 2.98
N ALA A 190 2.41 14.19 2.14
CA ALA A 190 1.69 13.77 0.95
C ALA A 190 1.54 12.26 0.95
N TRP A 191 0.59 11.76 1.71
CA TRP A 191 0.30 10.33 1.80
C TRP A 191 -0.32 9.85 0.48
N PRO A 192 0.42 9.17 -0.40
CA PRO A 192 -0.17 8.63 -1.61
C PRO A 192 -1.24 7.62 -1.23
N ALA A 193 -2.33 7.63 -1.98
CA ALA A 193 -3.28 6.53 -1.88
C ALA A 193 -2.53 5.22 -2.20
N PRO A 194 -2.75 4.15 -1.41
CA PRO A 194 -2.12 2.87 -1.71
C PRO A 194 -2.41 2.47 -3.16
N ASP A 195 -1.36 2.13 -3.92
CA ASP A 195 -1.55 1.55 -5.25
C ASP A 195 -2.21 0.19 -5.07
N THR A 196 -3.49 0.15 -5.37
CA THR A 196 -4.27 -1.09 -5.26
C THR A 196 -4.05 -2.03 -6.45
N GLY A 197 -3.35 -1.59 -7.51
CA GLY A 197 -3.10 -2.39 -8.70
C GLY A 197 -4.36 -2.67 -9.54
N VAL A 198 -5.43 -1.92 -9.37
CA VAL A 198 -6.72 -2.08 -10.09
C VAL A 198 -6.50 -2.06 -11.60
N ASP A 199 -5.73 -1.09 -12.10
CA ASP A 199 -5.51 -0.93 -13.54
C ASP A 199 -4.72 -2.09 -14.13
N THR A 200 -3.79 -2.65 -13.40
CA THR A 200 -3.03 -3.84 -13.81
C THR A 200 -3.98 -5.03 -14.01
N HIS A 201 -4.86 -5.31 -13.06
CA HIS A 201 -5.84 -6.39 -13.18
C HIS A 201 -6.84 -6.16 -14.31
N ARG A 202 -7.27 -4.90 -14.54
CA ARG A 202 -8.14 -4.52 -15.66
C ARG A 202 -7.50 -4.82 -17.02
N VAL A 203 -6.24 -4.44 -17.21
CA VAL A 203 -5.51 -4.70 -18.46
C VAL A 203 -5.38 -6.20 -18.71
N TYR A 204 -4.96 -6.98 -17.71
CA TYR A 204 -4.86 -8.44 -17.86
C TYR A 204 -6.21 -9.11 -18.11
N MET A 205 -7.28 -8.68 -17.45
CA MET A 205 -8.65 -9.17 -17.71
C MET A 205 -9.02 -8.97 -19.17
N MET A 206 -8.80 -7.77 -19.72
CA MET A 206 -9.08 -7.47 -21.12
C MET A 206 -8.25 -8.32 -22.08
N GLN A 207 -6.97 -8.55 -21.79
CA GLN A 207 -6.10 -9.42 -22.59
C GLN A 207 -6.61 -10.86 -22.64
N TRP A 208 -6.99 -11.43 -21.50
CA TRP A 208 -7.50 -12.79 -21.44
C TRP A 208 -8.80 -12.97 -22.24
N TYR A 209 -9.74 -12.02 -22.11
CA TYR A 209 -10.98 -12.06 -22.91
C TYR A 209 -10.70 -11.84 -24.40
N ALA A 210 -9.74 -10.98 -24.76
CA ALA A 210 -9.33 -10.80 -26.16
C ALA A 210 -8.73 -12.08 -26.75
N PHE A 211 -7.91 -12.83 -25.98
CA PHE A 211 -7.40 -14.13 -26.42
C PHE A 211 -8.51 -15.16 -26.58
N ALA A 212 -9.51 -15.21 -25.70
CA ALA A 212 -10.67 -16.07 -25.85
C ALA A 212 -11.45 -15.76 -27.12
N ALA A 213 -11.72 -14.47 -27.37
CA ALA A 213 -12.43 -14.00 -28.56
C ALA A 213 -11.64 -14.32 -29.86
N LEU A 214 -10.32 -14.10 -29.85
CA LEU A 214 -9.44 -14.40 -30.98
C LEU A 214 -9.42 -15.89 -31.28
N ALA A 215 -9.29 -16.75 -30.27
CA ALA A 215 -9.30 -18.21 -30.46
C ALA A 215 -10.62 -18.69 -31.06
N ALA A 216 -11.76 -18.17 -30.58
CA ALA A 216 -13.08 -18.47 -31.12
C ALA A 216 -13.24 -17.97 -32.56
N ALA A 217 -12.81 -16.74 -32.87
CA ALA A 217 -12.86 -16.14 -34.20
C ALA A 217 -12.03 -16.92 -35.22
N LEU A 218 -10.83 -17.32 -34.84
CA LEU A 218 -9.96 -18.14 -35.70
C LEU A 218 -10.59 -19.49 -35.99
N TRP A 219 -11.19 -20.16 -35.01
CA TRP A 219 -11.88 -21.42 -35.19
C TRP A 219 -13.09 -21.27 -36.12
N ILE A 220 -13.92 -20.25 -35.92
CA ILE A 220 -15.06 -19.93 -36.80
C ILE A 220 -14.57 -19.68 -38.21
N GLY A 221 -13.58 -18.81 -38.40
CA GLY A 221 -13.02 -18.50 -39.72
C GLY A 221 -12.47 -19.72 -40.44
N PHE A 222 -11.82 -20.63 -39.71
CA PHE A 222 -11.34 -21.89 -40.24
C PHE A 222 -12.50 -22.82 -40.67
N ALA A 223 -13.54 -22.91 -39.84
CA ALA A 223 -14.73 -23.71 -40.15
C ALA A 223 -15.49 -23.19 -41.42
N VAL A 224 -15.70 -21.87 -41.48
CA VAL A 224 -16.39 -21.23 -42.64
C VAL A 224 -15.60 -21.40 -43.93
N ARG A 225 -14.28 -21.09 -43.94
CA ARG A 225 -13.44 -21.25 -45.12
C ARG A 225 -13.47 -22.67 -45.66
N ARG A 226 -13.56 -23.65 -44.81
CA ARG A 226 -13.62 -25.03 -45.20
C ARG A 226 -14.94 -25.43 -45.82
N VAL A 227 -16.08 -24.99 -45.24
CA VAL A 227 -17.42 -25.25 -45.79
C VAL A 227 -17.50 -24.66 -47.21
N LEU A 228 -17.02 -23.43 -47.41
CA LEU A 228 -16.98 -22.79 -48.73
C LEU A 228 -16.16 -23.59 -49.76
N ARG A 229 -14.99 -24.13 -49.33
CA ARG A 229 -14.14 -24.96 -50.22
C ARG A 229 -14.79 -26.31 -50.58
N GLU A 230 -15.59 -26.91 -49.70
CA GLU A 230 -16.31 -28.17 -49.96
C GLU A 230 -17.48 -27.92 -50.94
N HIS A 231 -18.18 -26.77 -50.87
CA HIS A 231 -19.25 -26.38 -51.80
C HIS A 231 -18.75 -25.98 -53.20
N GLY A 232 -17.59 -25.32 -53.29
CA GLY A 232 -17.02 -24.90 -54.57
C GLY A 232 -16.32 -26.02 -55.36
N ARG A 233 -16.31 -27.27 -54.83
CA ARG A 233 -15.78 -28.45 -55.52
C ARG A 233 -16.88 -29.39 -56.04
N ARG A 234 -18.13 -29.07 -55.83
CA ARG A 234 -19.29 -29.75 -56.39
C ARG A 234 -19.82 -28.94 -57.57
#